data_f7ea5b4b38a1dd67e0028dc105873c40
#
_entry.id   f7ea5b4b38a1dd67e0028dc105873c40
#
_cell.length_a   1.000
_cell.length_b   1.000
_cell.length_c   1.000
_cell.angle_alpha   90.00
_cell.angle_beta   90.00
_cell.angle_gamma   90.00
#
_symmetry.space_group_name_H-M   'P 1'
#
loop_
_entity.id
_entity.type
_entity.pdbx_description
1 polymer ?
#
loop_
_entity_poly.entity_id
_entity_poly.type
_entity_poly.pdbx_seq_one_letter_code
_entity_poly.pdbx_strand_id
1 'polypeptide(L)'
;SYIPTNKYVEVGKIHHLIKYNQQEGLRVGIPLRTTEALWKHVSLEAMVAYGTGDRAFKGFGQVNIALPSERRHTVQLKYRDLYVYSEVDDFEEYRRENKIFNPQVNLITDVFRGARFNPKYFYNTMTRRQEGRVQFADDWNKYLETKAYIKVGQTGYGEATRNYHSQPTMFYSTLGASARISFNERKVDTYFHRRYIYNNLPVIYVGAELGSYRLDNMPSYRMYGNLQLMLRHRVDLGMGGELNYLLQAGLVFGKVPYPLLHHFAGNQ
;
A
#
# COMPACT_ATOMS: atom_id res chain seq x y z
N SER A 1 -2.13 -3.49 -14.93
CA SER A 1 -2.00 -2.40 -15.89
C SER A 1 -3.32 -1.67 -16.03
N TYR A 2 -3.29 -0.38 -16.24
CA TYR A 2 -4.45 0.41 -16.63
C TYR A 2 -4.73 0.18 -18.11
N ILE A 3 -5.98 0.23 -18.49
CA ILE A 3 -6.43 0.03 -19.88
C ILE A 3 -6.75 1.43 -20.43
N PRO A 4 -6.04 1.89 -21.45
CA PRO A 4 -6.34 3.19 -22.05
C PRO A 4 -7.71 3.13 -22.73
N THR A 5 -8.64 3.92 -22.22
CA THR A 5 -9.99 4.04 -22.78
C THR A 5 -10.04 5.16 -23.80
N ASN A 6 -9.33 6.25 -23.51
CA ASN A 6 -9.16 7.37 -24.42
C ASN A 6 -7.85 8.12 -24.09
N LYS A 7 -7.55 9.20 -24.79
CA LYS A 7 -6.33 10.00 -24.57
C LYS A 7 -6.23 10.60 -23.17
N TYR A 8 -7.34 10.83 -22.49
CA TYR A 8 -7.40 11.61 -21.25
C TYR A 8 -7.66 10.77 -20.01
N VAL A 9 -8.29 9.61 -20.15
CA VAL A 9 -8.73 8.75 -19.03
C VAL A 9 -8.42 7.29 -19.31
N GLU A 10 -7.93 6.62 -18.30
CA GLU A 10 -7.69 5.18 -18.29
C GLU A 10 -8.58 4.50 -17.27
N VAL A 11 -9.10 3.34 -17.62
CA VAL A 11 -9.79 2.45 -16.68
C VAL A 11 -8.77 1.54 -16.02
N GLY A 12 -8.85 1.44 -14.73
CA GLY A 12 -7.81 0.77 -13.96
C GLY A 12 -7.87 -0.73 -13.97
N LYS A 13 -6.99 -1.27 -13.20
CA LYS A 13 -6.67 -2.71 -13.06
C LYS A 13 -7.91 -3.56 -12.91
N ILE A 14 -8.02 -4.64 -13.69
CA ILE A 14 -9.18 -5.55 -13.74
C ILE A 14 -9.55 -6.10 -12.35
N HIS A 15 -8.56 -6.36 -11.47
CA HIS A 15 -8.82 -6.83 -10.11
C HIS A 15 -9.44 -5.77 -9.17
N HIS A 16 -9.54 -4.52 -9.62
CA HIS A 16 -10.33 -3.49 -8.94
C HIS A 16 -11.78 -3.44 -9.46
N LEU A 17 -12.03 -3.94 -10.68
CA LEU A 17 -13.37 -4.01 -11.24
C LEU A 17 -14.24 -5.05 -10.51
N ILE A 18 -13.69 -6.24 -10.31
CA ILE A 18 -14.39 -7.34 -9.66
C ILE A 18 -13.46 -7.99 -8.64
N LYS A 19 -13.95 -8.14 -7.43
CA LYS A 19 -13.26 -8.84 -6.35
C LYS A 19 -14.27 -9.56 -5.48
N TYR A 20 -13.91 -10.74 -5.00
CA TYR A 20 -14.72 -11.47 -4.03
C TYR A 20 -13.94 -11.62 -2.72
N ASN A 21 -14.59 -11.32 -1.61
CA ASN A 21 -14.14 -11.65 -0.27
C ASN A 21 -15.34 -11.80 0.65
N GLN A 22 -15.14 -12.40 1.81
CA GLN A 22 -16.26 -12.74 2.70
C GLN A 22 -16.89 -11.53 3.41
N GLN A 23 -16.15 -10.43 3.54
CA GLN A 23 -16.68 -9.20 4.14
C GLN A 23 -17.62 -8.46 3.18
N GLU A 24 -17.22 -8.36 1.94
CA GLU A 24 -17.91 -7.56 0.93
C GLU A 24 -18.82 -8.41 0.04
N GLY A 25 -18.68 -9.75 0.10
CA GLY A 25 -19.27 -10.60 -0.93
C GLY A 25 -18.60 -10.34 -2.28
N LEU A 26 -19.41 -10.23 -3.32
CA LEU A 26 -18.95 -9.75 -4.62
C LEU A 26 -18.83 -8.23 -4.58
N ARG A 27 -17.62 -7.72 -4.78
CA ARG A 27 -17.37 -6.28 -4.93
C ARG A 27 -17.20 -5.93 -6.40
N VAL A 28 -18.00 -5.00 -6.87
CA VAL A 28 -17.90 -4.41 -8.21
C VAL A 28 -17.49 -2.96 -8.07
N GLY A 29 -16.47 -2.53 -8.81
CA GLY A 29 -15.92 -1.18 -8.72
C GLY A 29 -15.52 -0.61 -10.07
N ILE A 30 -15.42 0.71 -10.15
CA ILE A 30 -14.99 1.45 -11.34
C ILE A 30 -13.75 2.26 -10.96
N PRO A 31 -12.54 1.76 -11.25
CA PRO A 31 -11.30 2.50 -11.07
C PRO A 31 -11.01 3.35 -12.30
N LEU A 32 -10.77 4.63 -12.09
CA LEU A 32 -10.46 5.61 -13.12
C LEU A 32 -9.18 6.34 -12.78
N ARG A 33 -8.40 6.69 -13.80
CA ARG A 33 -7.21 7.54 -13.66
C ARG A 33 -7.10 8.50 -14.82
N THR A 34 -6.72 9.74 -14.55
CA THR A 34 -6.38 10.72 -15.58
C THR A 34 -4.98 10.46 -16.14
N THR A 35 -4.79 10.76 -17.41
CA THR A 35 -3.49 10.69 -18.10
C THR A 35 -2.77 12.03 -18.06
N GLU A 36 -1.49 12.02 -18.37
CA GLU A 36 -0.66 13.22 -18.54
C GLU A 36 -1.12 14.12 -19.69
N ALA A 37 -1.92 13.58 -20.61
CA ALA A 37 -2.50 14.35 -21.71
C ALA A 37 -3.61 15.30 -21.24
N LEU A 38 -4.26 15.02 -20.09
CA LEU A 38 -5.24 15.92 -19.50
C LEU A 38 -4.55 17.03 -18.70
N TRP A 39 -3.65 16.64 -17.81
CA TRP A 39 -2.84 17.56 -17.00
C TRP A 39 -1.41 17.03 -16.83
N LYS A 40 -0.43 17.83 -17.20
CA LYS A 40 0.98 17.41 -17.13
C LYS A 40 1.49 17.18 -15.70
N HIS A 41 1.03 17.98 -14.75
CA HIS A 41 1.57 18.02 -13.40
C HIS A 41 0.59 17.52 -12.32
N VAL A 42 -0.61 17.14 -12.71
CA VAL A 42 -1.63 16.64 -11.77
C VAL A 42 -2.25 15.36 -12.32
N SER A 43 -2.26 14.30 -11.51
CA SER A 43 -2.95 13.05 -11.81
C SER A 43 -3.99 12.78 -10.73
N LEU A 44 -5.19 12.48 -11.18
CA LEU A 44 -6.28 12.02 -10.33
C LEU A 44 -6.47 10.52 -10.53
N GLU A 45 -6.56 9.79 -9.44
CA GLU A 45 -6.93 8.37 -9.44
C GLU A 45 -8.05 8.18 -8.43
N ALA A 46 -9.14 7.53 -8.84
CA ALA A 46 -10.27 7.26 -7.98
C ALA A 46 -10.88 5.90 -8.30
N MET A 47 -11.49 5.30 -7.31
CA MET A 47 -12.29 4.10 -7.46
C MET A 47 -13.52 4.21 -6.55
N VAL A 48 -14.66 3.91 -7.10
CA VAL A 48 -15.89 3.68 -6.33
C VAL A 48 -16.30 2.23 -6.54
N ALA A 49 -16.62 1.53 -5.47
CA ALA A 49 -17.02 0.14 -5.50
C ALA A 49 -18.20 -0.12 -4.57
N TYR A 50 -19.01 -1.11 -4.92
CA TYR A 50 -20.12 -1.58 -4.12
C TYR A 50 -19.93 -3.06 -3.76
N GLY A 51 -20.10 -3.39 -2.48
CA GLY A 51 -20.06 -4.76 -1.98
C GLY A 51 -21.47 -5.32 -1.79
N THR A 52 -21.73 -6.52 -2.31
CA THR A 52 -23.06 -7.16 -2.22
C THR A 52 -23.32 -7.75 -0.83
N GLY A 53 -22.27 -8.16 -0.11
CA GLY A 53 -22.37 -8.77 1.21
C GLY A 53 -22.63 -7.74 2.31
N ASP A 54 -21.86 -6.67 2.33
CA ASP A 54 -21.99 -5.59 3.31
C ASP A 54 -22.88 -4.44 2.85
N ARG A 55 -23.39 -4.48 1.62
CA ARG A 55 -24.31 -3.50 1.01
C ARG A 55 -23.84 -2.06 1.14
N ALA A 56 -22.52 -1.83 1.05
CA ALA A 56 -21.93 -0.52 1.26
C ALA A 56 -21.09 -0.06 0.06
N PHE A 57 -21.12 1.24 -0.18
CA PHE A 57 -20.19 1.89 -1.10
C PHE A 57 -18.87 2.13 -0.39
N LYS A 58 -17.80 1.91 -1.13
CA LYS A 58 -16.41 2.09 -0.69
C LYS A 58 -15.55 2.56 -1.84
N GLY A 59 -14.37 3.06 -1.53
CA GLY A 59 -13.48 3.47 -2.60
C GLY A 59 -12.24 4.19 -2.09
N PHE A 60 -11.53 4.76 -3.02
CA PHE A 60 -10.42 5.65 -2.73
C PHE A 60 -10.37 6.78 -3.75
N GLY A 61 -9.78 7.88 -3.33
CA GLY A 61 -9.40 8.99 -4.18
C GLY A 61 -7.95 9.38 -3.89
N GLN A 62 -7.21 9.69 -4.94
CA GLN A 62 -5.82 10.09 -4.85
C GLN A 62 -5.53 11.20 -5.84
N VAL A 63 -4.85 12.24 -5.37
CA VAL A 63 -4.33 13.33 -6.18
C VAL A 63 -2.81 13.29 -6.08
N ASN A 64 -2.12 13.19 -7.22
CA ASN A 64 -0.68 13.29 -7.29
C ASN A 64 -0.33 14.60 -8.02
N ILE A 65 0.55 15.39 -7.41
CA ILE A 65 1.03 16.65 -7.96
C ILE A 65 2.54 16.55 -8.12
N ALA A 66 3.00 16.67 -9.36
CA ALA A 66 4.42 16.76 -9.67
C ALA A 66 4.83 18.24 -9.68
N LEU A 67 5.67 18.64 -8.73
CA LEU A 67 6.13 20.02 -8.66
C LEU A 67 7.17 20.29 -9.76
N PRO A 68 7.07 21.43 -10.46
CA PRO A 68 8.04 21.81 -11.49
C PRO A 68 9.38 22.13 -10.80
N SER A 69 10.35 21.25 -10.96
CA SER A 69 11.68 21.37 -10.39
C SER A 69 12.69 20.56 -11.21
N GLU A 70 13.97 20.89 -11.11
CA GLU A 70 15.05 20.07 -11.70
C GLU A 70 15.11 18.66 -11.09
N ARG A 71 14.73 18.54 -9.81
CA ARG A 71 14.56 17.25 -9.12
C ARG A 71 13.11 16.88 -9.05
N ARG A 72 12.84 15.59 -8.96
CA ARG A 72 11.47 15.09 -8.85
C ARG A 72 10.95 15.30 -7.43
N HIS A 73 10.05 16.24 -7.29
CA HIS A 73 9.27 16.46 -6.08
C HIS A 73 7.81 16.11 -6.35
N THR A 74 7.19 15.33 -5.51
CA THR A 74 5.79 14.96 -5.66
C THR A 74 5.05 15.12 -4.35
N VAL A 75 3.85 15.68 -4.43
CA VAL A 75 2.88 15.72 -3.34
C VAL A 75 1.76 14.77 -3.67
N GLN A 76 1.37 13.94 -2.73
CA GLN A 76 0.24 13.02 -2.86
C GLN A 76 -0.75 13.27 -1.74
N LEU A 77 -1.99 13.46 -2.13
CA LEU A 77 -3.14 13.47 -1.24
C LEU A 77 -3.94 12.21 -1.53
N LYS A 78 -4.23 11.41 -0.52
CA LYS A 78 -4.97 10.17 -0.66
C LYS A 78 -5.99 10.01 0.44
N TYR A 79 -7.18 9.62 0.08
CA TYR A 79 -8.20 9.12 0.99
C TYR A 79 -8.62 7.72 0.56
N ARG A 80 -8.83 6.83 1.52
CA ARG A 80 -9.36 5.49 1.26
C ARG A 80 -10.39 5.08 2.30
N ASP A 81 -11.40 4.36 1.86
CA ASP A 81 -12.35 3.61 2.66
C ASP A 81 -12.50 2.23 2.03
N LEU A 82 -11.71 1.28 2.48
CA LEU A 82 -11.62 -0.05 1.89
C LEU A 82 -11.35 -1.11 2.95
N TYR A 83 -11.80 -2.35 2.67
CA TYR A 83 -11.29 -3.49 3.40
C TYR A 83 -9.87 -3.83 2.92
N VAL A 84 -8.96 -3.89 3.86
CA VAL A 84 -7.56 -4.23 3.64
C VAL A 84 -7.14 -5.36 4.57
N TYR A 85 -6.20 -6.16 4.14
CA TYR A 85 -5.55 -7.12 5.02
C TYR A 85 -4.62 -6.34 5.95
N SER A 86 -4.62 -6.66 7.24
CA SER A 86 -3.79 -5.97 8.24
C SER A 86 -2.28 -6.12 7.97
N GLU A 87 -1.91 -7.16 7.25
CA GLU A 87 -0.52 -7.53 6.92
C GLU A 87 0.09 -6.69 5.79
N VAL A 88 -0.68 -5.76 5.21
CA VAL A 88 -0.37 -5.17 3.92
C VAL A 88 -0.30 -3.67 4.07
N ASP A 89 0.67 -3.09 4.81
CA ASP A 89 0.67 -1.68 4.73
C ASP A 89 1.96 -1.03 4.19
N ASP A 90 2.71 -0.39 4.64
CA ASP A 90 3.61 0.61 4.06
C ASP A 90 4.75 0.04 3.20
N PHE A 91 5.25 -1.18 3.51
CA PHE A 91 6.23 -1.85 2.66
C PHE A 91 5.66 -2.51 1.41
N GLU A 92 4.35 -2.73 1.34
CA GLU A 92 3.75 -3.28 0.13
C GLU A 92 3.82 -2.29 -1.03
N GLU A 93 3.78 -1.00 -0.76
CA GLU A 93 4.01 0.01 -1.77
C GLU A 93 5.40 -0.17 -2.40
N TYR A 94 6.43 -0.38 -1.59
CA TYR A 94 7.78 -0.70 -2.08
C TYR A 94 7.88 -2.07 -2.75
N ARG A 95 7.11 -3.06 -2.31
CA ARG A 95 7.03 -4.36 -2.98
C ARG A 95 6.30 -4.29 -4.30
N ARG A 96 5.27 -3.47 -4.42
CA ARG A 96 4.52 -3.25 -5.67
C ARG A 96 5.38 -2.54 -6.73
N GLU A 97 6.20 -1.62 -6.32
CA GLU A 97 7.17 -0.96 -7.20
C GLU A 97 8.19 -1.96 -7.75
N ASN A 98 8.46 -3.02 -7.01
CA ASN A 98 9.42 -4.06 -7.33
C ASN A 98 8.75 -5.41 -7.57
N LYS A 99 8.24 -5.64 -8.76
CA LYS A 99 7.50 -6.83 -9.19
C LYS A 99 8.24 -8.18 -9.05
N ILE A 100 9.48 -8.21 -8.57
CA ILE A 100 10.30 -9.42 -8.51
C ILE A 100 9.75 -10.45 -7.54
N PHE A 101 9.11 -10.02 -6.44
CA PHE A 101 8.48 -10.90 -5.45
C PHE A 101 6.98 -11.05 -5.64
N ASN A 102 6.43 -10.49 -6.71
CA ASN A 102 5.05 -10.73 -7.09
C ASN A 102 5.08 -11.59 -8.36
N PRO A 103 5.31 -12.91 -8.25
CA PRO A 103 5.20 -13.79 -9.40
C PRO A 103 3.79 -13.61 -9.91
N GLN A 104 3.70 -13.32 -11.19
CA GLN A 104 2.49 -13.18 -11.98
C GLN A 104 1.22 -13.34 -11.15
N VAL A 105 0.67 -12.23 -10.69
CA VAL A 105 -0.60 -12.23 -10.02
C VAL A 105 -1.60 -12.84 -10.99
N ASN A 106 -1.93 -14.09 -10.74
CA ASN A 106 -2.94 -14.76 -11.49
C ASN A 106 -4.24 -13.99 -11.21
N LEU A 107 -4.79 -13.34 -12.22
CA LEU A 107 -6.03 -12.57 -12.13
C LEU A 107 -7.11 -13.34 -11.34
N ILE A 108 -7.19 -14.64 -11.59
CA ILE A 108 -8.11 -15.55 -10.91
C ILE A 108 -7.79 -15.65 -9.41
N THR A 109 -6.52 -15.75 -9.02
CA THR A 109 -6.15 -15.81 -7.60
C THR A 109 -6.38 -14.51 -6.87
N ASP A 110 -6.21 -13.36 -7.52
CA ASP A 110 -6.50 -12.06 -6.91
C ASP A 110 -8.00 -11.80 -6.74
N VAL A 111 -8.81 -12.22 -7.74
CA VAL A 111 -10.27 -12.13 -7.64
C VAL A 111 -10.81 -13.02 -6.52
N PHE A 112 -10.27 -14.22 -6.39
CA PHE A 112 -10.76 -15.24 -5.44
C PHE A 112 -9.88 -15.42 -4.20
N ARG A 113 -8.92 -14.55 -3.96
CA ARG A 113 -7.99 -14.68 -2.81
C ARG A 113 -8.71 -14.77 -1.46
N GLY A 114 -9.86 -14.13 -1.33
CA GLY A 114 -10.70 -14.22 -0.14
C GLY A 114 -11.62 -15.44 -0.09
N ALA A 115 -11.84 -16.14 -1.21
CA ALA A 115 -12.76 -17.28 -1.27
C ALA A 115 -12.07 -18.64 -1.06
N ARG A 116 -10.75 -18.69 -1.19
CA ARG A 116 -9.98 -19.94 -1.30
C ARG A 116 -9.62 -20.58 0.03
N PHE A 117 -9.85 -19.90 1.14
CA PHE A 117 -9.27 -20.28 2.42
C PHE A 117 -10.31 -20.60 3.48
N ASN A 118 -9.96 -21.59 4.30
CA ASN A 118 -10.78 -21.99 5.42
C ASN A 118 -11.14 -20.77 6.29
N PRO A 119 -12.42 -20.46 6.44
CA PRO A 119 -12.91 -19.32 7.18
C PRO A 119 -12.26 -19.14 8.55
N LYS A 120 -11.92 -20.25 9.19
CA LYS A 120 -11.40 -20.28 10.56
C LYS A 120 -10.06 -19.54 10.75
N TYR A 121 -9.25 -19.39 9.70
CA TYR A 121 -7.90 -18.84 9.79
C TYR A 121 -7.73 -17.47 9.13
N PHE A 122 -8.59 -17.10 8.18
CA PHE A 122 -8.43 -15.92 7.33
C PHE A 122 -9.36 -14.75 7.66
N TYR A 123 -10.39 -14.96 8.44
CA TYR A 123 -11.30 -13.87 8.85
C TYR A 123 -10.62 -12.81 9.71
N ASN A 124 -9.47 -13.11 10.25
CA ASN A 124 -8.85 -12.33 11.31
C ASN A 124 -8.04 -11.16 10.79
N THR A 125 -7.82 -11.05 9.49
CA THR A 125 -6.84 -10.12 8.93
C THR A 125 -7.45 -8.98 8.12
N MET A 126 -8.74 -9.07 7.72
CA MET A 126 -9.38 -7.98 6.99
C MET A 126 -9.99 -6.95 7.92
N THR A 127 -9.51 -5.73 7.81
CA THR A 127 -10.05 -4.56 8.52
C THR A 127 -10.58 -3.54 7.53
N ARG A 128 -11.69 -2.87 7.86
CA ARG A 128 -12.10 -1.67 7.14
C ARG A 128 -11.25 -0.52 7.60
N ARG A 129 -10.55 0.10 6.66
CA ARG A 129 -9.66 1.22 6.92
C ARG A 129 -10.17 2.45 6.19
N GLN A 130 -10.49 3.47 6.98
CA GLN A 130 -10.80 4.81 6.50
C GLN A 130 -9.62 5.70 6.88
N GLU A 131 -8.88 6.16 5.89
CA GLU A 131 -7.61 6.87 6.12
C GLU A 131 -7.41 7.99 5.12
N GLY A 132 -7.09 9.16 5.63
CA GLY A 132 -6.50 10.26 4.89
C GLY A 132 -4.98 10.26 5.03
N ARG A 133 -4.26 10.47 3.92
CA ARG A 133 -2.80 10.55 3.89
C ARG A 133 -2.37 11.74 3.05
N VAL A 134 -1.44 12.51 3.58
CA VAL A 134 -0.68 13.52 2.84
C VAL A 134 0.77 13.07 2.82
N GLN A 135 1.37 13.04 1.65
CA GLN A 135 2.75 12.60 1.47
C GLN A 135 3.50 13.55 0.57
N PHE A 136 4.72 13.86 0.96
CA PHE A 136 5.72 14.53 0.15
C PHE A 136 6.84 13.55 -0.16
N ALA A 137 7.26 13.47 -1.42
CA ALA A 137 8.39 12.65 -1.83
C ALA A 137 9.40 13.50 -2.60
N ASP A 138 10.67 13.30 -2.29
CA ASP A 138 11.80 14.02 -2.87
C ASP A 138 12.91 13.06 -3.29
N ASP A 139 13.44 13.30 -4.47
CA ASP A 139 14.62 12.62 -5.00
C ASP A 139 15.85 13.53 -4.81
N TRP A 140 16.56 13.34 -3.71
CA TRP A 140 17.75 14.13 -3.40
C TRP A 140 18.86 13.99 -4.45
N ASN A 141 19.03 12.76 -4.92
CA ASN A 141 19.97 12.42 -5.97
C ASN A 141 19.62 11.07 -6.59
N LYS A 142 20.46 10.57 -7.49
CA LYS A 142 20.24 9.28 -8.14
C LYS A 142 20.22 8.07 -7.19
N TYR A 143 20.73 8.23 -5.96
CA TYR A 143 20.87 7.16 -4.98
C TYR A 143 19.84 7.22 -3.85
N LEU A 144 19.34 8.41 -3.52
CA LEU A 144 18.50 8.65 -2.33
C LEU A 144 17.16 9.23 -2.71
N GLU A 145 16.11 8.52 -2.37
CA GLU A 145 14.71 8.95 -2.43
C GLU A 145 14.16 8.98 -1.01
N THR A 146 13.47 10.05 -0.66
CA THR A 146 12.83 10.19 0.65
C THR A 146 11.35 10.46 0.51
N LYS A 147 10.59 10.01 1.51
CA LYS A 147 9.16 10.33 1.64
C LYS A 147 8.90 10.75 3.08
N ALA A 148 8.12 11.80 3.25
CA ALA A 148 7.56 12.20 4.53
C ALA A 148 6.04 12.21 4.40
N TYR A 149 5.32 11.77 5.41
CA TYR A 149 3.86 11.66 5.34
C TYR A 149 3.19 11.78 6.69
N ILE A 150 1.94 12.21 6.63
CA ILE A 150 1.02 12.20 7.76
C ILE A 150 -0.17 11.32 7.36
N LYS A 151 -0.55 10.42 8.26
CA LYS A 151 -1.75 9.58 8.14
C LYS A 151 -2.68 9.86 9.31
N VAL A 152 -3.96 9.96 9.03
CA VAL A 152 -5.01 10.05 10.05
C VAL A 152 -6.15 9.15 9.62
N GLY A 153 -6.63 8.32 10.50
CA GLY A 153 -7.70 7.41 10.14
C GLY A 153 -8.27 6.59 11.27
N GLN A 154 -9.15 5.73 10.86
CA GLN A 154 -9.72 4.70 11.74
C GLN A 154 -9.67 3.34 11.05
N THR A 155 -9.53 2.30 11.84
CA THR A 155 -9.61 0.92 11.40
C THR A 155 -10.51 0.12 12.33
N GLY A 156 -11.36 -0.71 11.74
CA GLY A 156 -12.29 -1.56 12.47
C GLY A 156 -12.51 -2.87 11.72
N TYR A 157 -12.98 -3.87 12.43
CA TYR A 157 -13.34 -5.14 11.81
C TYR A 157 -14.70 -5.04 11.12
N GLY A 158 -14.85 -5.69 9.98
CA GLY A 158 -16.16 -5.87 9.35
C GLY A 158 -17.07 -6.79 10.18
N GLU A 159 -18.37 -6.78 9.88
CA GLU A 159 -19.35 -7.57 10.64
C GLU A 159 -19.03 -9.06 10.69
N ALA A 160 -18.59 -9.64 9.58
CA ALA A 160 -18.23 -11.05 9.51
C ALA A 160 -17.03 -11.41 10.42
N THR A 161 -16.10 -10.47 10.60
CA THR A 161 -14.93 -10.64 11.47
C THR A 161 -15.24 -10.30 12.91
N ARG A 162 -16.17 -9.38 13.14
CA ARG A 162 -16.58 -8.92 14.48
C ARG A 162 -17.09 -10.05 15.37
N ASN A 163 -17.74 -11.05 14.77
CA ASN A 163 -18.22 -12.22 15.50
C ASN A 163 -17.08 -13.11 16.06
N TYR A 164 -15.87 -13.00 15.49
CA TYR A 164 -14.70 -13.77 15.91
C TYR A 164 -13.69 -12.94 16.71
N HIS A 165 -13.72 -11.61 16.56
CA HIS A 165 -12.83 -10.67 17.25
C HIS A 165 -13.63 -9.45 17.72
N SER A 166 -13.85 -9.38 19.00
CA SER A 166 -14.48 -8.22 19.64
C SER A 166 -13.51 -7.04 19.83
N GLN A 167 -12.63 -6.80 18.89
CA GLN A 167 -11.71 -5.68 19.02
C GLN A 167 -12.41 -4.37 18.70
N PRO A 168 -12.23 -3.36 19.54
CA PRO A 168 -12.82 -2.05 19.35
C PRO A 168 -12.22 -1.34 18.11
N THR A 169 -12.97 -0.41 17.55
CA THR A 169 -12.47 0.48 16.50
C THR A 169 -11.27 1.27 17.01
N MET A 170 -10.23 1.34 16.22
CA MET A 170 -9.02 2.09 16.51
C MET A 170 -8.96 3.37 15.68
N PHE A 171 -8.83 4.50 16.35
CA PHE A 171 -8.47 5.78 15.75
C PHE A 171 -6.97 5.99 15.87
N TYR A 172 -6.33 6.48 14.82
CA TYR A 172 -4.89 6.70 14.83
C TYR A 172 -4.48 7.92 14.02
N SER A 173 -3.37 8.51 14.43
CA SER A 173 -2.63 9.50 13.66
C SER A 173 -1.15 9.15 13.69
N THR A 174 -0.49 9.31 12.54
CA THR A 174 0.91 8.90 12.37
C THR A 174 1.65 9.93 11.54
N LEU A 175 2.81 10.33 12.00
CA LEU A 175 3.82 11.05 11.24
C LEU A 175 4.90 10.05 10.88
N GLY A 176 5.24 9.94 9.61
CA GLY A 176 6.22 9.00 9.12
C GLY A 176 7.20 9.60 8.13
N ALA A 177 8.36 9.02 8.09
CA ALA A 177 9.36 9.29 7.08
C ALA A 177 10.00 7.98 6.61
N SER A 178 10.37 7.92 5.35
CA SER A 178 11.09 6.77 4.80
C SER A 178 12.14 7.22 3.79
N ALA A 179 13.18 6.42 3.68
CA ALA A 179 14.25 6.60 2.72
C ALA A 179 14.47 5.31 1.93
N ARG A 180 14.69 5.47 0.65
CA ARG A 180 15.12 4.41 -0.25
C ARG A 180 16.51 4.74 -0.78
N ILE A 181 17.45 3.86 -0.54
CA ILE A 181 18.84 4.00 -0.96
C ILE A 181 19.12 2.92 -2.00
N SER A 182 19.52 3.32 -3.19
CA SER A 182 19.83 2.40 -4.29
C SER A 182 21.07 2.87 -5.03
N PHE A 183 22.03 1.99 -5.20
CA PHE A 183 23.26 2.30 -5.90
C PHE A 183 23.15 1.84 -7.36
N ASN A 184 23.56 2.70 -8.28
CA ASN A 184 23.68 2.39 -9.71
C ASN A 184 22.37 1.89 -10.40
N GLU A 185 21.22 2.17 -9.82
CA GLU A 185 19.94 1.76 -10.37
C GLU A 185 19.51 2.69 -11.51
N ARG A 186 19.10 2.10 -12.61
CA ARG A 186 18.49 2.85 -13.71
C ARG A 186 17.02 3.05 -13.42
N LYS A 187 16.56 4.29 -13.57
CA LYS A 187 15.18 4.69 -13.38
C LYS A 187 14.62 5.22 -14.68
N VAL A 188 13.40 4.83 -15.02
CA VAL A 188 12.64 5.44 -16.11
C VAL A 188 11.46 6.14 -15.46
N ASP A 189 11.46 7.45 -15.58
CA ASP A 189 10.47 8.32 -14.99
C ASP A 189 9.51 8.84 -16.07
N THR A 190 8.23 8.75 -15.74
CA THR A 190 7.20 9.65 -16.24
C THR A 190 6.82 10.61 -15.12
N TYR A 191 5.97 11.60 -15.36
CA TYR A 191 5.58 12.58 -14.34
C TYR A 191 5.10 11.90 -13.03
N PHE A 192 4.32 10.82 -13.14
CA PHE A 192 3.68 10.19 -11.97
C PHE A 192 4.13 8.75 -11.72
N HIS A 193 4.76 8.12 -12.69
CA HIS A 193 5.19 6.73 -12.58
C HIS A 193 6.69 6.61 -12.71
N ARG A 194 7.26 5.83 -11.82
CA ARG A 194 8.66 5.43 -11.88
C ARG A 194 8.75 3.93 -12.10
N ARG A 195 9.58 3.54 -13.04
CA ARG A 195 9.97 2.16 -13.27
C ARG A 195 11.44 2.02 -12.93
N TYR A 196 11.72 1.13 -11.99
CA TYR A 196 13.09 0.75 -11.68
C TYR A 196 13.51 -0.37 -12.61
N ILE A 197 14.66 -0.17 -13.26
CA ILE A 197 15.29 -1.20 -14.08
C ILE A 197 16.25 -1.96 -13.18
N TYR A 198 16.42 -3.23 -13.50
CA TYR A 198 17.25 -4.15 -12.77
C TYR A 198 18.59 -3.56 -12.29
N ASN A 199 18.96 -3.92 -11.07
CA ASN A 199 20.22 -3.55 -10.44
C ASN A 199 20.81 -4.75 -9.69
N ASN A 200 22.11 -4.99 -9.86
CA ASN A 200 22.87 -6.05 -9.16
C ASN A 200 23.27 -5.63 -7.74
N LEU A 201 23.06 -4.38 -7.35
CA LEU A 201 23.40 -3.87 -6.04
C LEU A 201 22.20 -3.89 -5.11
N PRO A 202 22.43 -3.99 -3.81
CA PRO A 202 21.31 -3.99 -2.85
C PRO A 202 20.56 -2.66 -2.85
N VAL A 203 19.27 -2.76 -2.63
CA VAL A 203 18.38 -1.62 -2.39
C VAL A 203 17.92 -1.69 -0.93
N ILE A 204 18.13 -0.61 -0.21
CA ILE A 204 17.83 -0.48 1.21
C ILE A 204 16.66 0.47 1.39
N TYR A 205 15.69 0.06 2.18
CA TYR A 205 14.58 0.88 2.62
C TYR A 205 14.62 1.01 4.14
N VAL A 206 14.53 2.24 4.60
CA VAL A 206 14.44 2.56 6.03
C VAL A 206 13.18 3.38 6.24
N GLY A 207 12.40 3.04 7.24
CA GLY A 207 11.20 3.78 7.61
C GLY A 207 11.15 4.02 9.11
N ALA A 208 10.64 5.18 9.50
CA ALA A 208 10.36 5.53 10.88
C ALA A 208 8.98 6.18 10.97
N GLU A 209 8.22 5.80 11.97
CA GLU A 209 6.92 6.38 12.28
C GLU A 209 6.80 6.71 13.76
N LEU A 210 6.18 7.84 14.04
CA LEU A 210 5.70 8.21 15.35
C LEU A 210 4.20 8.44 15.26
N GLY A 211 3.45 7.83 16.16
CA GLY A 211 2.01 7.93 16.10
C GLY A 211 1.33 7.89 17.44
N SER A 212 0.05 8.20 17.40
CA SER A 212 -0.85 8.03 18.52
C SER A 212 -2.07 7.23 18.08
N TYR A 213 -2.61 6.45 18.98
CA TYR A 213 -3.84 5.71 18.75
C TYR A 213 -4.75 5.71 19.97
N ARG A 214 -6.02 5.52 19.74
CA ARG A 214 -7.05 5.32 20.77
C ARG A 214 -8.02 4.25 20.30
N LEU A 215 -8.34 3.31 21.18
CA LEU A 215 -9.44 2.37 20.97
C LEU A 215 -10.74 2.97 21.54
N ASP A 216 -11.89 2.60 20.98
CA ASP A 216 -13.21 3.08 21.44
C ASP A 216 -13.43 2.90 22.95
N ASN A 217 -12.88 1.82 23.52
CA ASN A 217 -13.00 1.49 24.93
C ASN A 217 -11.91 2.12 25.80
N MET A 218 -11.06 2.99 25.26
CA MET A 218 -9.98 3.66 25.99
C MET A 218 -10.29 5.14 26.22
N PRO A 219 -10.02 5.66 27.42
CA PRO A 219 -10.27 7.07 27.75
C PRO A 219 -9.24 8.03 27.11
N SER A 220 -8.06 7.54 26.75
CA SER A 220 -6.94 8.39 26.29
C SER A 220 -6.17 7.80 25.13
N TYR A 221 -5.49 8.67 24.40
CA TYR A 221 -4.55 8.28 23.36
C TYR A 221 -3.27 7.70 23.94
N ARG A 222 -2.70 6.73 23.25
CA ARG A 222 -1.38 6.15 23.54
C ARG A 222 -0.44 6.44 22.38
N MET A 223 0.79 6.74 22.72
CA MET A 223 1.86 6.96 21.75
C MET A 223 2.55 5.65 21.40
N TYR A 224 3.03 5.57 20.17
CA TYR A 224 3.88 4.48 19.68
C TYR A 224 4.93 4.98 18.70
N GLY A 225 5.98 4.22 18.56
CA GLY A 225 7.01 4.41 17.54
C GLY A 225 7.20 3.12 16.75
N ASN A 226 7.58 3.26 15.50
CA ASN A 226 7.78 2.16 14.58
C ASN A 226 9.04 2.42 13.75
N LEU A 227 9.94 1.45 13.70
CA LEU A 227 11.13 1.47 12.84
C LEU A 227 11.08 0.25 11.92
N GLN A 228 11.42 0.46 10.67
CA GLN A 228 11.38 -0.56 9.63
C GLN A 228 12.66 -0.52 8.81
N LEU A 229 13.18 -1.68 8.53
CA LEU A 229 14.32 -1.88 7.65
C LEU A 229 13.99 -2.99 6.64
N MET A 230 14.26 -2.73 5.37
CA MET A 230 14.14 -3.74 4.34
C MET A 230 15.37 -3.65 3.44
N LEU A 231 16.01 -4.77 3.18
CA LEU A 231 17.09 -4.92 2.24
C LEU A 231 16.67 -5.91 1.17
N ARG A 232 16.75 -5.48 -0.07
CA ARG A 232 16.50 -6.30 -1.23
C ARG A 232 17.76 -6.38 -2.08
N HIS A 233 18.14 -7.60 -2.45
CA HIS A 233 19.28 -7.79 -3.32
C HIS A 233 19.03 -8.94 -4.31
N ARG A 234 19.55 -8.77 -5.50
CA ARG A 234 19.57 -9.77 -6.55
C ARG A 234 21.01 -10.07 -6.92
N VAL A 235 21.38 -11.33 -6.83
CA VAL A 235 22.71 -11.83 -7.15
C VAL A 235 22.60 -12.69 -8.39
N ASP A 236 23.35 -12.36 -9.42
CA ASP A 236 23.51 -13.20 -10.60
C ASP A 236 24.54 -14.30 -10.29
N LEU A 237 24.14 -15.54 -10.41
CA LEU A 237 24.96 -16.72 -10.20
C LEU A 237 25.49 -17.29 -11.53
N GLY A 238 25.40 -16.53 -12.61
CA GLY A 238 25.80 -16.94 -13.95
C GLY A 238 25.00 -18.17 -14.43
N MET A 239 25.67 -19.28 -14.73
CA MET A 239 25.01 -20.50 -15.16
C MET A 239 24.09 -21.11 -14.08
N GLY A 240 24.25 -20.74 -12.82
CA GLY A 240 23.39 -21.16 -11.71
C GLY A 240 22.07 -20.39 -11.61
N GLY A 241 21.85 -19.39 -12.47
CA GLY A 241 20.63 -18.57 -12.45
C GLY A 241 20.76 -17.32 -11.56
N GLU A 242 19.66 -16.92 -10.94
CA GLU A 242 19.60 -15.70 -10.13
C GLU A 242 19.08 -15.99 -8.72
N LEU A 243 19.77 -15.44 -7.72
CA LEU A 243 19.33 -15.46 -6.34
C LEU A 243 18.71 -14.09 -5.98
N ASN A 244 17.41 -14.08 -5.71
CA ASN A 244 16.72 -12.91 -5.21
C ASN A 244 16.37 -13.11 -3.74
N TYR A 245 16.83 -12.23 -2.86
CA TYR A 245 16.47 -12.28 -1.45
C TYR A 245 15.98 -10.94 -0.91
N LEU A 246 15.14 -11.03 0.08
CA LEU A 246 14.54 -9.92 0.80
C LEU A 246 14.71 -10.16 2.29
N LEU A 247 15.40 -9.26 2.97
CA LEU A 247 15.51 -9.22 4.43
C LEU A 247 14.64 -8.09 4.95
N GLN A 248 13.85 -8.39 5.97
CA GLN A 248 12.99 -7.40 6.63
C GLN A 248 13.20 -7.46 8.14
N ALA A 249 13.27 -6.29 8.77
CA ALA A 249 13.29 -6.14 10.20
C ALA A 249 12.35 -5.01 10.60
N GLY A 250 11.68 -5.17 11.73
CA GLY A 250 10.78 -4.15 12.27
C GLY A 250 10.87 -4.11 13.78
N LEU A 251 10.78 -2.92 14.35
CA LEU A 251 10.79 -2.67 15.77
C LEU A 251 9.67 -1.71 16.13
N VAL A 252 8.81 -2.11 17.05
CA VAL A 252 7.70 -1.30 17.53
C VAL A 252 7.92 -0.96 19.00
N PHE A 253 7.85 0.32 19.31
CA PHE A 253 7.95 0.85 20.67
C PHE A 253 6.57 1.21 21.19
N GLY A 254 6.32 0.89 22.44
CA GLY A 254 5.05 1.13 23.11
C GLY A 254 4.13 -0.09 23.10
N LYS A 255 3.01 0.01 23.81
CA LYS A 255 1.98 -1.03 23.82
C LYS A 255 1.04 -0.74 22.66
N VAL A 256 1.06 -1.55 21.63
CA VAL A 256 0.25 -1.36 20.42
C VAL A 256 -0.73 -2.51 20.21
N PRO A 257 -1.92 -2.24 19.65
CA PRO A 257 -2.86 -3.28 19.25
C PRO A 257 -2.37 -3.96 17.96
N TYR A 258 -2.92 -5.14 17.69
CA TYR A 258 -2.55 -5.99 16.55
C TYR A 258 -2.43 -5.27 15.20
N PRO A 259 -3.33 -4.36 14.79
CA PRO A 259 -3.21 -3.69 13.49
C PRO A 259 -2.01 -2.76 13.33
N LEU A 260 -1.31 -2.43 14.43
CA LEU A 260 -0.10 -1.59 14.41
C LEU A 260 1.19 -2.40 14.57
N LEU A 261 1.10 -3.73 14.70
CA LEU A 261 2.27 -4.60 14.70
C LEU A 261 2.81 -4.78 13.29
N HIS A 262 4.09 -5.09 13.20
CA HIS A 262 4.69 -5.51 11.94
C HIS A 262 4.21 -6.91 11.56
N HIS A 263 3.63 -7.00 10.39
CA HIS A 263 3.25 -8.26 9.78
C HIS A 263 4.16 -8.51 8.58
N PHE A 264 5.06 -9.46 8.73
CA PHE A 264 5.86 -9.92 7.60
C PHE A 264 4.99 -10.83 6.73
N ALA A 265 4.91 -10.53 5.44
CA ALA A 265 4.23 -11.43 4.54
C ALA A 265 5.00 -12.74 4.49
N GLY A 266 4.45 -13.76 5.13
CA GLY A 266 4.95 -15.12 5.01
C GLY A 266 4.79 -15.66 3.60
N ASN A 267 5.45 -16.77 3.30
CA ASN A 267 5.17 -17.55 2.10
C ASN A 267 3.72 -18.06 2.20
N GLN A 268 2.81 -17.39 1.52
CA GLN A 268 1.41 -17.78 1.38
C GLN A 268 1.19 -18.44 0.03
#